data_80efdce40a7ae797bc57741ed0b92c47
#
_entry.id   80efdce40a7ae797bc57741ed0b92c47
#
_cell.length_a   1.000
_cell.length_b   1.000
_cell.length_c   1.000
_cell.angle_alpha   90.00
_cell.angle_beta   90.00
_cell.angle_gamma   90.00
#
_symmetry.space_group_name_H-M   'P 1'
#
loop_
_entity.id
_entity.type
_entity.pdbx_description
1 polymer ?
#
loop_
_entity_poly.entity_id
_entity_poly.type
_entity_poly.pdbx_seq_one_letter_code
_entity_poly.pdbx_strand_id
1 'polypeptide(L)'
;THPRAFGNFARLLGKYVRDEKVITLENAIYKLTGLPASNLKLKKRGYLKKGFYADIVVFNPKTINDFATFENPMQYATGVNHVLVNGTHVIDNGNHTGAYGGRFVKGPGYKN
;
A
#
# COMPACT_ATOMS: atom_id res chain seq x y z
N THR A 1 16.38 -5.66 -12.08
CA THR A 1 15.34 -5.06 -11.20
C THR A 1 15.57 -5.50 -9.76
N HIS A 2 15.47 -4.58 -8.83
CA HIS A 2 15.61 -4.89 -7.40
C HIS A 2 14.32 -5.52 -6.87
N PRO A 3 14.39 -6.54 -6.01
CA PRO A 3 13.19 -7.22 -5.46
C PRO A 3 12.18 -6.27 -4.81
N ARG A 4 12.63 -5.17 -4.21
CA ARG A 4 11.73 -4.21 -3.54
C ARG A 4 10.71 -3.57 -4.48
N ALA A 5 10.98 -3.54 -5.78
CA ALA A 5 10.04 -2.97 -6.75
C ALA A 5 8.70 -3.73 -6.75
N PHE A 6 8.74 -5.01 -6.44
CA PHE A 6 7.55 -5.89 -6.44
C PHE A 6 7.06 -6.27 -5.06
N GLY A 7 7.90 -6.22 -4.03
CA GLY A 7 7.55 -6.84 -2.76
C GLY A 7 7.72 -5.99 -1.51
N ASN A 8 8.21 -4.76 -1.61
CA ASN A 8 8.64 -3.97 -0.47
C ASN A 8 7.56 -3.81 0.62
N PHE A 9 6.36 -3.42 0.25
CA PHE A 9 5.29 -3.15 1.22
C PHE A 9 4.75 -4.44 1.85
N ALA A 10 4.57 -5.47 1.06
CA ALA A 10 4.14 -6.78 1.57
C ALA A 10 5.20 -7.40 2.48
N ARG A 11 6.49 -7.22 2.15
CA ARG A 11 7.60 -7.69 2.98
C ARG A 11 7.59 -7.04 4.36
N LEU A 12 7.33 -5.73 4.44
CA LEU A 12 7.21 -5.06 5.74
C LEU A 12 6.15 -5.73 6.61
N LEU A 13 4.97 -5.96 6.07
CA LEU A 13 3.85 -6.52 6.82
C LEU A 13 3.99 -8.01 7.09
N GLY A 14 4.53 -8.78 6.16
CA GLY A 14 4.73 -10.21 6.33
C GLY A 14 5.96 -10.55 7.16
N LYS A 15 7.13 -10.12 6.71
CA LYS A 15 8.39 -10.48 7.36
C LYS A 15 8.60 -9.74 8.67
N TYR A 16 8.55 -8.41 8.65
CA TYR A 16 8.98 -7.60 9.79
C TYR A 16 7.90 -7.42 10.85
N VAL A 17 6.64 -7.42 10.48
CA VAL A 17 5.53 -7.35 11.44
C VAL A 17 5.17 -8.74 11.95
N ARG A 18 4.71 -9.63 11.04
CA ARG A 18 4.18 -10.95 11.42
C ARG A 18 5.25 -11.90 11.92
N ASP A 19 6.32 -12.09 11.13
CA ASP A 19 7.28 -13.16 11.38
C ASP A 19 8.35 -12.76 12.39
N GLU A 20 9.01 -11.62 12.19
CA GLU A 20 10.11 -11.17 13.07
C GLU A 20 9.66 -10.26 14.21
N LYS A 21 8.47 -9.69 14.14
CA LYS A 21 7.86 -8.84 15.18
C LYS A 21 8.74 -7.68 15.64
N VAL A 22 9.50 -7.10 14.72
CA VAL A 22 10.37 -5.95 15.01
C VAL A 22 9.62 -4.62 15.03
N ILE A 23 8.40 -4.61 14.52
CA ILE A 23 7.52 -3.44 14.49
C ILE A 23 6.07 -3.91 14.60
N THR A 24 5.22 -3.14 15.28
CA THR A 24 3.80 -3.46 15.40
C THR A 24 3.08 -3.24 14.08
N LEU A 25 1.94 -3.91 13.88
CA LEU A 25 1.12 -3.73 12.68
C LEU A 25 0.67 -2.28 12.56
N GLU A 26 0.21 -1.68 13.64
CA GLU A 26 -0.28 -0.30 13.67
C GLU A 26 0.82 0.69 13.27
N ASN A 27 2.02 0.52 13.80
CA ASN A 27 3.16 1.37 13.43
C ASN A 27 3.57 1.20 11.97
N ALA A 28 3.56 -0.02 11.47
CA ALA A 28 3.88 -0.31 10.07
C ALA A 28 2.87 0.37 9.14
N ILE A 29 1.58 0.23 9.44
CA ILE A 29 0.51 0.88 8.65
C ILE A 29 0.66 2.40 8.69
N TYR A 30 0.91 2.99 9.86
CA TYR A 30 1.14 4.43 9.97
C TYR A 30 2.32 4.88 9.10
N LYS A 31 3.43 4.15 9.11
CA LYS A 31 4.62 4.46 8.31
C LYS A 31 4.38 4.34 6.80
N LEU A 32 3.38 3.57 6.39
CA LEU A 32 3.02 3.39 4.98
C LEU A 32 1.93 4.39 4.52
N THR A 33 1.24 5.03 5.43
CA THR A 33 0.03 5.82 5.11
C THR A 33 0.05 7.21 5.72
N GLY A 34 -0.25 7.33 7.00
CA GLY A 34 -0.39 8.63 7.68
C GLY A 34 0.92 9.41 7.71
N LEU A 35 2.04 8.75 7.99
CA LEU A 35 3.34 9.41 8.07
C LEU A 35 3.76 10.05 6.74
N PRO A 36 3.81 9.33 5.61
CA PRO A 36 4.17 9.96 4.33
C PRO A 36 3.16 11.02 3.89
N ALA A 37 1.87 10.82 4.13
CA ALA A 37 0.87 11.83 3.82
C ALA A 37 1.09 13.12 4.61
N SER A 38 1.43 13.01 5.90
CA SER A 38 1.76 14.16 6.74
C SER A 38 3.04 14.86 6.30
N ASN A 39 4.09 14.09 6.00
CA ASN A 39 5.37 14.63 5.55
C ASN A 39 5.26 15.38 4.23
N LEU A 40 4.46 14.88 3.31
CA LEU A 40 4.20 15.50 2.01
C LEU A 40 3.07 16.55 2.08
N LYS A 41 2.45 16.72 3.24
CA LYS A 41 1.33 17.64 3.47
C LYS A 41 0.17 17.42 2.50
N LEU A 42 -0.12 16.15 2.23
CA LEU A 42 -1.27 15.76 1.40
C LEU A 42 -2.57 15.97 2.19
N LYS A 43 -3.58 16.47 1.51
CA LYS A 43 -4.91 16.70 2.12
C LYS A 43 -5.84 15.52 1.83
N LYS A 44 -6.57 15.07 2.85
CA LYS A 44 -7.62 14.06 2.76
C LYS A 44 -7.12 12.69 2.27
N ARG A 45 -5.86 12.35 2.56
CA ARG A 45 -5.25 11.06 2.25
C ARG A 45 -4.46 10.54 3.44
N GLY A 46 -4.19 9.25 3.47
CA GLY A 46 -3.37 8.60 4.50
C GLY A 46 -4.15 8.11 5.71
N TYR A 47 -5.43 8.40 5.83
CA TYR A 47 -6.31 7.96 6.92
C TYR A 47 -7.68 7.57 6.41
N LEU A 48 -8.31 6.61 7.10
CA LEU A 48 -9.70 6.24 6.86
C LEU A 48 -10.60 7.18 7.69
N LYS A 49 -10.99 8.30 7.11
CA LYS A 49 -11.83 9.32 7.74
C LYS A 49 -12.93 9.76 6.80
N LYS A 50 -14.07 10.15 7.38
CA LYS A 50 -15.16 10.76 6.62
C LYS A 50 -14.67 11.97 5.84
N GLY A 51 -14.99 12.03 4.56
CA GLY A 51 -14.58 13.13 3.68
C GLY A 51 -13.22 12.95 3.04
N PHE A 52 -12.46 11.90 3.41
CA PHE A 52 -11.19 11.58 2.78
C PHE A 52 -11.39 10.75 1.51
N TYR A 53 -10.44 10.83 0.61
CA TYR A 53 -10.45 9.97 -0.58
C TYR A 53 -10.40 8.51 -0.19
N ALA A 54 -11.16 7.69 -0.92
CA ALA A 54 -11.23 6.26 -0.65
C ALA A 54 -10.05 5.52 -1.30
N ASP A 55 -8.87 5.67 -0.70
CA ASP A 55 -7.67 4.90 -1.00
C ASP A 55 -7.58 3.82 0.07
N ILE A 56 -8.04 2.61 -0.25
CA ILE A 56 -8.27 1.56 0.73
C ILE A 56 -7.64 0.26 0.27
N VAL A 57 -6.89 -0.37 1.16
CA VAL A 57 -6.33 -1.71 0.94
C VAL A 57 -6.94 -2.67 1.95
N VAL A 58 -7.48 -3.78 1.47
CA VAL A 58 -7.94 -4.90 2.29
C VAL A 58 -6.96 -6.05 2.11
N PHE A 59 -6.31 -6.44 3.18
CA PHE A 59 -5.31 -7.50 3.15
C PHE A 59 -5.47 -8.47 4.33
N ASN A 60 -4.93 -9.67 4.16
CA ASN A 60 -4.91 -10.67 5.21
C ASN A 60 -3.54 -10.64 5.90
N PRO A 61 -3.44 -10.21 7.16
CA PRO A 61 -2.16 -10.13 7.87
C PRO A 61 -1.51 -11.50 8.10
N LYS A 62 -2.28 -12.58 8.04
CA LYS A 62 -1.76 -13.94 8.20
C LYS A 62 -1.10 -14.48 6.93
N THR A 63 -1.48 -13.97 5.77
CA THR A 63 -1.02 -14.48 4.48
C THR A 63 -0.24 -13.48 3.65
N ILE A 64 -0.27 -12.19 4.01
CA ILE A 64 0.47 -11.18 3.24
C ILE A 64 1.96 -11.51 3.23
N ASN A 65 2.54 -11.57 2.03
CA ASN A 65 3.93 -11.95 1.86
C ASN A 65 4.46 -11.48 0.51
N ASP A 66 5.77 -11.28 0.43
CA ASP A 66 6.47 -11.06 -0.83
C ASP A 66 7.20 -12.35 -1.26
N PHE A 67 7.46 -12.46 -2.55
CA PHE A 67 8.22 -13.57 -3.13
C PHE A 67 9.40 -13.08 -3.96
N ALA A 68 9.53 -11.78 -4.17
CA ALA A 68 10.61 -11.21 -4.96
C ALA A 68 11.97 -11.45 -4.30
N THR A 69 12.92 -11.98 -5.07
CA THR A 69 14.29 -12.22 -4.64
C THR A 69 15.27 -11.58 -5.63
N PHE A 70 16.56 -11.52 -5.26
CA PHE A 70 17.56 -11.01 -6.19
C PHE A 70 17.70 -11.91 -7.43
N GLU A 71 17.49 -13.21 -7.28
CA GLU A 71 17.53 -14.18 -8.38
C GLU A 71 16.27 -14.10 -9.25
N ASN A 72 15.12 -13.82 -8.64
CA ASN A 72 13.84 -13.69 -9.34
C ASN A 72 13.04 -12.52 -8.76
N PRO A 73 13.37 -11.28 -9.16
CA PRO A 73 12.78 -10.08 -8.56
C PRO A 73 11.35 -9.77 -9.05
N MET A 74 10.94 -10.27 -10.21
CA MET A 74 9.64 -9.92 -10.82
C MET A 74 8.54 -10.89 -10.39
N GLN A 75 8.25 -10.93 -9.10
CA GLN A 75 7.20 -11.76 -8.51
C GLN A 75 6.24 -10.89 -7.72
N TYR A 76 4.94 -11.02 -7.99
CA TYR A 76 3.91 -10.29 -7.25
C TYR A 76 3.77 -10.82 -5.82
N ALA A 77 3.46 -9.92 -4.91
CA ALA A 77 3.10 -10.27 -3.54
C ALA A 77 1.72 -10.93 -3.47
N THR A 78 1.47 -11.63 -2.38
CA THR A 78 0.17 -12.25 -2.09
C THR A 78 -0.43 -11.68 -0.81
N GLY A 79 -1.72 -11.96 -0.57
CA GLY A 79 -2.40 -11.57 0.65
C GLY A 79 -3.10 -10.22 0.60
N VAL A 80 -3.02 -9.50 -0.51
CA VAL A 80 -3.82 -8.29 -0.76
C VAL A 80 -5.07 -8.70 -1.53
N ASN A 81 -6.23 -8.54 -0.90
CA ASN A 81 -7.50 -9.00 -1.46
C ASN A 81 -8.17 -7.94 -2.31
N HIS A 82 -8.22 -6.71 -1.82
CA HIS A 82 -8.88 -5.60 -2.49
C HIS A 82 -8.06 -4.33 -2.39
N VAL A 83 -8.05 -3.55 -3.44
CA VAL A 83 -7.48 -2.20 -3.46
C VAL A 83 -8.45 -1.27 -4.15
N LEU A 84 -8.78 -0.17 -3.47
CA LEU A 84 -9.54 0.94 -4.04
C LEU A 84 -8.62 2.16 -4.13
N VAL A 85 -8.63 2.84 -5.26
CA VAL A 85 -7.90 4.08 -5.48
C VAL A 85 -8.90 5.15 -5.89
N ASN A 86 -9.03 6.20 -5.08
CA ASN A 86 -10.04 7.25 -5.26
C ASN A 86 -11.46 6.66 -5.43
N GLY A 87 -11.76 5.60 -4.68
CA GLY A 87 -13.04 4.90 -4.73
C GLY A 87 -13.20 3.92 -5.89
N THR A 88 -12.23 3.83 -6.79
CA THR A 88 -12.26 2.88 -7.92
C THR A 88 -11.62 1.56 -7.52
N HIS A 89 -12.33 0.46 -7.72
CA HIS A 89 -11.86 -0.89 -7.38
C HIS A 89 -10.85 -1.37 -8.42
N VAL A 90 -9.57 -1.37 -8.08
CA VAL A 90 -8.47 -1.72 -9.01
C VAL A 90 -7.95 -3.14 -8.81
N ILE A 91 -8.04 -3.68 -7.59
CA ILE A 91 -7.78 -5.09 -7.27
C ILE A 91 -9.03 -5.67 -6.62
N ASP A 92 -9.53 -6.78 -7.13
CA ASP A 92 -10.69 -7.49 -6.63
C ASP A 92 -10.36 -8.97 -6.47
N ASN A 93 -10.46 -9.49 -5.23
CA ASN A 93 -10.06 -10.85 -4.86
C ASN A 93 -8.66 -11.20 -5.40
N GLY A 94 -7.72 -10.28 -5.27
CA GLY A 94 -6.34 -10.45 -5.70
C GLY A 94 -6.08 -10.28 -7.20
N ASN A 95 -7.10 -10.00 -7.99
CA ASN A 95 -6.98 -9.86 -9.44
C ASN A 95 -7.14 -8.40 -9.88
N HIS A 96 -6.35 -8.00 -10.85
CA HIS A 96 -6.49 -6.69 -11.49
C HIS A 96 -7.83 -6.59 -12.23
N THR A 97 -8.57 -5.50 -11.96
CA THR A 97 -9.84 -5.25 -12.64
C THR A 97 -9.69 -4.61 -14.02
N GLY A 98 -8.50 -4.03 -14.29
CA GLY A 98 -8.25 -3.22 -15.47
C GLY A 98 -8.69 -1.76 -15.35
N ALA A 99 -9.30 -1.38 -14.22
CA ALA A 99 -9.73 0.00 -13.98
C ALA A 99 -8.54 0.89 -13.56
N TYR A 100 -8.61 2.16 -13.91
CA TYR A 100 -7.63 3.17 -13.54
C TYR A 100 -8.28 4.21 -12.64
N GLY A 101 -7.93 4.19 -11.34
CA GLY A 101 -8.47 5.14 -10.36
C GLY A 101 -7.49 6.26 -9.99
N GLY A 102 -6.24 6.17 -10.44
CA GLY A 102 -5.19 7.10 -10.06
C GLY A 102 -5.38 8.52 -10.61
N ARG A 103 -4.84 9.49 -9.88
CA ARG A 103 -4.82 10.90 -10.27
C ARG A 103 -3.48 11.50 -9.88
N PHE A 104 -3.13 12.60 -10.52
CA PHE A 104 -2.04 13.43 -10.05
C PHE A 104 -2.42 14.04 -8.69
N VAL A 105 -1.59 13.79 -7.67
CA VAL A 105 -1.83 14.29 -6.31
C VAL A 105 -1.04 15.58 -6.13
N LYS A 106 -1.77 16.68 -5.94
CA LYS A 106 -1.17 18.02 -5.80
C LYS A 106 -0.73 18.23 -4.35
N GLY A 107 0.55 18.58 -4.17
CA GLY A 107 1.07 18.99 -2.87
C GLY A 107 0.83 20.49 -2.61
N PRO A 108 1.25 20.98 -1.43
CA PRO A 108 1.00 22.40 -1.04
C PRO A 108 1.72 23.41 -1.93
N GLY A 109 2.78 23.00 -2.61
CA GLY A 109 3.51 23.87 -3.53
C GLY A 109 2.95 23.94 -4.94
N TYR A 110 1.89 23.20 -5.24
CA TYR A 110 1.29 23.19 -6.57
C TYR A 110 0.60 24.55 -6.86
N LYS A 111 0.90 25.11 -8.01
CA LYS A 111 0.27 26.35 -8.51
C LYS A 111 -0.46 26.04 -9.82
N ASN A 112 -1.67 26.56 -9.92
CA ASN A 112 -2.47 26.46 -11.13
C ASN A 112 -1.92 27.36 -12.24
#